data_105f51e5d1620ff53d3ac557b52863c3
#
_entry.id   105f51e5d1620ff53d3ac557b52863c3
#
_cell.length_a   1.000
_cell.length_b   1.000
_cell.length_c   1.000
_cell.angle_alpha   90.00
_cell.angle_beta   90.00
_cell.angle_gamma   90.00
#
_symmetry.space_group_name_H-M   'P 1'
#
loop_
_entity.id
_entity.type
_entity.pdbx_description
1 polymer ?
#
loop_
_entity_poly.entity_id
_entity_poly.type
_entity_poly.pdbx_seq_one_letter_code
_entity_poly.pdbx_strand_id
1 'polypeptide(L)'
;MTLISNILVTRFFRRVYIVGVLRMVVFNKRMERIPMTVHVRFETPTEVSDKIYEMIQSNSNGRIKKGSNEVTKTAERGTAQFIVLAEDVNPPELLAHIPLICEEKGIPYGYVPSQEFLASEAGLPKGVKTASIAVMEINKGAQDKFNEVVEIINGLKA
;
A
#
# COMPACT_ATOMS: atom_id res chain seq x y z
N MET A 1 47.83 28.79 17.73
CA MET A 1 47.47 28.26 16.39
C MET A 1 46.95 26.84 16.40
N THR A 2 47.36 25.97 17.26
CA THR A 2 46.90 24.57 17.37
C THR A 2 45.49 24.37 17.94
N LEU A 3 44.95 25.33 18.71
CA LEU A 3 43.59 25.24 19.30
C LEU A 3 42.46 25.51 18.30
N ILE A 4 42.69 26.29 17.24
CA ILE A 4 41.69 26.62 16.24
C ILE A 4 41.49 25.45 15.25
N SER A 5 42.53 24.70 14.93
CA SER A 5 42.46 23.49 14.07
C SER A 5 41.71 22.35 14.74
N ASN A 6 41.87 22.19 16.07
CA ASN A 6 41.15 21.15 16.80
C ASN A 6 39.65 21.41 16.95
N ILE A 7 39.23 22.67 17.07
CA ILE A 7 37.81 23.03 17.15
C ILE A 7 37.11 22.82 15.80
N LEU A 8 37.79 23.10 14.69
CA LEU A 8 37.26 22.90 13.33
C LEU A 8 37.11 21.39 12.99
N VAL A 9 38.10 20.59 13.37
CA VAL A 9 38.07 19.13 13.16
C VAL A 9 36.97 18.49 14.01
N THR A 10 36.82 18.91 15.28
CA THR A 10 35.77 18.36 16.15
C THR A 10 34.37 18.77 15.69
N ARG A 11 34.18 19.96 15.15
CA ARG A 11 32.91 20.39 14.58
C ARG A 11 32.56 19.65 13.28
N PHE A 12 33.56 19.37 12.45
CA PHE A 12 33.38 18.59 11.22
C PHE A 12 33.03 17.13 11.51
N PHE A 13 33.75 16.49 12.43
CA PHE A 13 33.46 15.12 12.87
C PHE A 13 32.08 14.99 13.54
N ARG A 14 31.68 15.97 14.34
CA ARG A 14 30.36 15.97 14.99
C ARG A 14 29.22 16.09 13.99
N ARG A 15 29.43 16.84 12.92
CA ARG A 15 28.42 17.02 11.85
C ARG A 15 28.29 15.77 10.98
N VAL A 16 29.39 15.11 10.66
CA VAL A 16 29.39 13.85 9.90
C VAL A 16 28.81 12.71 10.74
N TYR A 17 29.11 12.66 12.04
CA TYR A 17 28.60 11.64 12.94
C TYR A 17 27.08 11.76 13.15
N ILE A 18 26.56 12.96 13.30
CA ILE A 18 25.11 13.23 13.45
C ILE A 18 24.37 12.86 12.16
N VAL A 19 24.89 13.19 11.00
CA VAL A 19 24.28 12.83 9.71
C VAL A 19 24.32 11.31 9.49
N GLY A 20 25.42 10.64 9.85
CA GLY A 20 25.56 9.19 9.79
C GLY A 20 24.59 8.46 10.72
N VAL A 21 24.48 8.92 11.97
CA VAL A 21 23.56 8.36 12.97
C VAL A 21 22.11 8.63 12.60
N LEU A 22 21.77 9.83 12.10
CA LEU A 22 20.43 10.14 11.62
C LEU A 22 20.02 9.28 10.42
N ARG A 23 20.98 9.02 9.50
CA ARG A 23 20.74 8.16 8.35
C ARG A 23 20.56 6.69 8.75
N MET A 24 21.30 6.24 9.77
CA MET A 24 21.19 4.91 10.34
C MET A 24 19.89 4.73 11.15
N VAL A 25 19.46 5.74 11.90
CA VAL A 25 18.20 5.75 12.65
C VAL A 25 16.99 5.79 11.70
N VAL A 26 17.06 6.59 10.64
CA VAL A 26 16.02 6.63 9.60
C VAL A 26 15.95 5.31 8.82
N PHE A 27 17.08 4.70 8.53
CA PHE A 27 17.16 3.39 7.88
C PHE A 27 16.61 2.27 8.79
N ASN A 28 16.94 2.30 10.08
CA ASN A 28 16.45 1.31 11.05
C ASN A 28 14.93 1.46 11.30
N LYS A 29 14.42 2.71 11.36
CA LYS A 29 12.99 2.98 11.50
C LYS A 29 12.19 2.54 10.27
N ARG A 30 12.84 2.53 9.09
CA ARG A 30 12.26 2.01 7.84
C ARG A 30 12.25 0.49 7.79
N MET A 31 13.22 -0.18 8.43
CA MET A 31 13.26 -1.64 8.54
C MET A 31 12.26 -2.21 9.57
N GLU A 32 11.94 -1.47 10.63
CA GLU A 32 10.96 -1.93 11.64
C GLU A 32 9.51 -1.90 11.16
N ARG A 33 9.22 -1.27 10.01
CA ARG A 33 7.86 -1.12 9.47
C ARG A 33 7.50 -2.08 8.35
N ILE A 34 8.39 -2.96 7.95
CA ILE A 34 8.08 -3.97 6.94
C ILE A 34 7.70 -5.25 7.67
N PRO A 35 6.41 -5.49 7.94
CA PRO A 35 6.00 -6.86 8.14
C PRO A 35 6.30 -7.57 6.82
N MET A 36 7.33 -8.40 6.81
CA MET A 36 7.69 -9.27 5.68
C MET A 36 6.57 -10.29 5.47
N THR A 37 5.42 -9.81 5.06
CA THR A 37 4.32 -10.65 4.64
C THR A 37 4.50 -10.97 3.16
N VAL A 38 4.44 -12.23 2.82
CA VAL A 38 4.75 -12.78 1.48
C VAL A 38 3.97 -12.09 0.35
N HIS A 39 2.82 -11.51 0.65
CA HIS A 39 1.96 -10.85 -0.32
C HIS A 39 2.18 -9.35 -0.47
N VAL A 40 2.89 -8.70 0.47
CA VAL A 40 3.15 -7.25 0.41
C VAL A 40 4.43 -6.99 -0.38
N ARG A 41 4.31 -6.40 -1.55
CA ARG A 41 5.42 -6.14 -2.47
C ARG A 41 5.99 -4.73 -2.39
N PHE A 42 5.22 -3.79 -1.90
CA PHE A 42 5.65 -2.42 -1.68
C PHE A 42 4.93 -1.82 -0.47
N GLU A 43 5.60 -0.90 0.20
CA GLU A 43 5.03 -0.20 1.35
C GLU A 43 4.04 0.87 0.87
N THR A 44 2.82 0.82 1.37
CA THR A 44 1.80 1.85 1.08
C THR A 44 1.76 2.86 2.23
N PRO A 45 2.07 4.14 2.01
CA PRO A 45 1.90 5.18 3.01
C PRO A 45 0.44 5.28 3.49
N THR A 46 0.25 5.67 4.75
CA THR A 46 -1.09 5.79 5.35
C THR A 46 -2.00 6.72 4.56
N GLU A 47 -1.46 7.82 4.04
CA GLU A 47 -2.20 8.78 3.20
C GLU A 47 -2.76 8.14 1.93
N VAL A 48 -2.01 7.21 1.34
CA VAL A 48 -2.44 6.49 0.13
C VAL A 48 -3.50 5.45 0.48
N SER A 49 -3.34 4.77 1.62
CA SER A 49 -4.36 3.85 2.12
C SER A 49 -5.70 4.55 2.37
N ASP A 50 -5.68 5.75 2.94
CA ASP A 50 -6.88 6.55 3.17
C ASP A 50 -7.56 6.94 1.85
N LYS A 51 -6.78 7.33 0.84
CA LYS A 51 -7.31 7.60 -0.52
C LYS A 51 -7.92 6.36 -1.19
N ILE A 52 -7.32 5.19 -0.97
CA ILE A 52 -7.87 3.92 -1.46
C ILE A 52 -9.23 3.65 -0.78
N TYR A 53 -9.33 3.83 0.52
CA TYR A 53 -10.59 3.69 1.25
C TYR A 53 -11.67 4.65 0.75
N GLU A 54 -11.33 5.93 0.56
CA GLU A 54 -12.27 6.91 0.01
C GLU A 54 -12.74 6.56 -1.41
N MET A 55 -11.84 6.03 -2.23
CA MET A 55 -12.17 5.55 -3.57
C MET A 55 -13.18 4.39 -3.50
N ILE A 56 -12.96 3.41 -2.62
CA ILE A 56 -13.85 2.27 -2.43
C ILE A 56 -15.20 2.73 -1.91
N GLN A 57 -15.24 3.60 -0.92
CA GLN A 57 -16.47 4.18 -0.38
C GLN A 57 -17.28 4.90 -1.46
N SER A 58 -16.62 5.73 -2.25
CA SER A 58 -17.25 6.44 -3.37
C SER A 58 -17.78 5.48 -4.45
N ASN A 59 -17.20 4.28 -4.54
CA ASN A 59 -17.57 3.25 -5.50
C ASN A 59 -18.39 2.11 -4.89
N SER A 60 -18.84 2.21 -3.64
CA SER A 60 -19.58 1.16 -2.92
C SER A 60 -20.86 0.68 -3.63
N ASN A 61 -21.52 1.59 -4.37
CA ASN A 61 -22.68 1.30 -5.21
C ASN A 61 -22.29 0.79 -6.61
N GLY A 62 -21.00 0.72 -6.93
CA GLY A 62 -20.47 0.23 -8.18
C GLY A 62 -20.35 -1.30 -8.22
N ARG A 63 -19.80 -1.80 -9.31
CA ARG A 63 -19.59 -3.22 -9.50
C ARG A 63 -18.27 -3.65 -8.86
N ILE A 64 -18.33 -4.12 -7.62
CA ILE A 64 -17.19 -4.61 -6.87
C ILE A 64 -17.34 -6.09 -6.52
N LYS A 65 -16.23 -6.83 -6.54
CA LYS A 65 -16.13 -8.22 -6.09
C LYS A 65 -15.33 -8.29 -4.81
N LYS A 66 -15.80 -9.05 -3.85
CA LYS A 66 -15.26 -9.14 -2.49
C LYS A 66 -14.80 -10.57 -2.21
N GLY A 67 -13.66 -10.70 -1.54
CA GLY A 67 -13.08 -11.98 -1.17
C GLY A 67 -12.02 -12.51 -2.16
N SER A 68 -11.01 -13.21 -1.61
CA SER A 68 -9.83 -13.65 -2.36
C SER A 68 -10.15 -14.49 -3.61
N ASN A 69 -11.09 -15.42 -3.52
CA ASN A 69 -11.46 -16.29 -4.64
C ASN A 69 -12.08 -15.53 -5.80
N GLU A 70 -13.01 -14.61 -5.50
CA GLU A 70 -13.65 -13.79 -6.53
C GLU A 70 -12.67 -12.78 -7.14
N VAL A 71 -11.81 -12.20 -6.31
CA VAL A 71 -10.75 -11.29 -6.77
C VAL A 71 -9.76 -12.02 -7.67
N THR A 72 -9.34 -13.23 -7.30
CA THR A 72 -8.45 -14.06 -8.14
C THR A 72 -9.07 -14.31 -9.51
N LYS A 73 -10.32 -14.75 -9.56
CA LYS A 73 -11.03 -15.00 -10.82
C LYS A 73 -11.12 -13.74 -11.72
N THR A 74 -11.40 -12.59 -11.11
CA THR A 74 -11.49 -11.33 -11.86
C THR A 74 -10.12 -10.84 -12.34
N ALA A 75 -9.08 -11.06 -11.56
CA ALA A 75 -7.70 -10.77 -11.93
C ALA A 75 -7.24 -11.65 -13.10
N GLU A 76 -7.45 -12.96 -13.02
CA GLU A 76 -7.12 -13.92 -14.08
C GLU A 76 -7.83 -13.61 -15.40
N ARG A 77 -9.07 -13.18 -15.33
CA ARG A 77 -9.86 -12.76 -16.50
C ARG A 77 -9.47 -11.39 -17.04
N GLY A 78 -8.67 -10.61 -16.29
CA GLY A 78 -8.29 -9.25 -16.66
C GLY A 78 -9.46 -8.26 -16.68
N THR A 79 -10.54 -8.55 -15.95
CA THR A 79 -11.76 -7.72 -15.94
C THR A 79 -11.80 -6.70 -14.81
N ALA A 80 -10.90 -6.80 -13.82
CA ALA A 80 -10.77 -5.84 -12.75
C ALA A 80 -10.03 -4.59 -13.21
N GLN A 81 -10.52 -3.41 -12.83
CA GLN A 81 -9.85 -2.14 -13.07
C GLN A 81 -8.89 -1.76 -11.96
N PHE A 82 -9.16 -2.19 -10.74
CA PHE A 82 -8.31 -2.00 -9.58
C PHE A 82 -8.51 -3.11 -8.56
N ILE A 83 -7.45 -3.50 -7.87
CA ILE A 83 -7.49 -4.52 -6.83
C ILE A 83 -6.90 -3.95 -5.54
N VAL A 84 -7.59 -4.19 -4.43
CA VAL A 84 -7.14 -3.81 -3.09
C VAL A 84 -6.91 -5.05 -2.27
N LEU A 85 -5.78 -5.10 -1.59
CA LEU A 85 -5.33 -6.19 -0.75
C LEU A 85 -5.11 -5.70 0.68
N ALA A 86 -5.56 -6.46 1.66
CA ALA A 86 -5.30 -6.14 3.07
C ALA A 86 -3.96 -6.71 3.52
N GLU A 87 -3.23 -5.97 4.35
CA GLU A 87 -1.93 -6.39 4.88
C GLU A 87 -2.05 -7.35 6.07
N ASP A 88 -3.10 -7.22 6.87
CA ASP A 88 -3.36 -8.01 8.09
C ASP A 88 -3.95 -9.41 7.86
N VAL A 89 -3.83 -9.93 6.64
CA VAL A 89 -4.36 -11.26 6.27
C VAL A 89 -3.52 -12.37 6.88
N ASN A 90 -4.18 -13.32 7.51
CA ASN A 90 -3.55 -14.51 8.08
C ASN A 90 -4.32 -15.78 7.63
N PRO A 91 -3.69 -16.72 6.91
CA PRO A 91 -2.30 -16.74 6.48
C PRO A 91 -2.01 -15.79 5.28
N PRO A 92 -0.84 -15.16 5.22
CA PRO A 92 -0.49 -14.21 4.15
C PRO A 92 -0.40 -14.86 2.76
N GLU A 93 -0.17 -16.15 2.68
CA GLU A 93 -0.09 -16.93 1.43
C GLU A 93 -1.41 -16.91 0.64
N LEU A 94 -2.53 -16.65 1.30
CA LEU A 94 -3.85 -16.53 0.66
C LEU A 94 -3.91 -15.48 -0.45
N LEU A 95 -3.12 -14.43 -0.33
CA LEU A 95 -3.06 -13.32 -1.27
C LEU A 95 -1.78 -13.27 -2.10
N ALA A 96 -0.81 -14.14 -1.84
CA ALA A 96 0.52 -14.07 -2.45
C ALA A 96 0.51 -14.16 -3.99
N HIS A 97 -0.45 -14.86 -4.56
CA HIS A 97 -0.59 -15.05 -6.01
C HIS A 97 -1.26 -13.85 -6.72
N ILE A 98 -2.07 -13.07 -6.03
CA ILE A 98 -2.84 -11.97 -6.64
C ILE A 98 -1.94 -10.87 -7.20
N PRO A 99 -0.93 -10.36 -6.49
CA PRO A 99 -0.01 -9.37 -7.05
C PRO A 99 0.69 -9.84 -8.33
N LEU A 100 1.07 -11.11 -8.40
CA LEU A 100 1.70 -11.70 -9.59
C LEU A 100 0.78 -11.67 -10.80
N ILE A 101 -0.46 -12.05 -10.61
CA ILE A 101 -1.48 -12.03 -11.67
C ILE A 101 -1.77 -10.58 -12.10
N CYS A 102 -1.85 -9.64 -11.15
CA CYS A 102 -2.05 -8.23 -11.44
C CYS A 102 -0.92 -7.65 -12.28
N GLU A 103 0.33 -7.99 -11.97
CA GLU A 103 1.51 -7.57 -12.73
C GLU A 103 1.49 -8.15 -14.15
N GLU A 104 1.16 -9.43 -14.30
CA GLU A 104 1.03 -10.10 -15.60
C GLU A 104 -0.07 -9.47 -16.47
N LYS A 105 -1.21 -9.13 -15.87
CA LYS A 105 -2.36 -8.55 -16.57
C LYS A 105 -2.34 -7.03 -16.69
N GLY A 106 -1.35 -6.37 -16.06
CA GLY A 106 -1.27 -4.92 -16.05
C GLY A 106 -2.38 -4.23 -15.24
N ILE A 107 -2.93 -4.91 -14.23
CA ILE A 107 -3.97 -4.39 -13.34
C ILE A 107 -3.31 -3.63 -12.19
N PRO A 108 -3.65 -2.36 -11.94
CA PRO A 108 -3.16 -1.64 -10.78
C PRO A 108 -3.73 -2.24 -9.49
N TYR A 109 -2.90 -2.36 -8.48
CA TYR A 109 -3.27 -2.86 -7.17
C TYR A 109 -2.59 -2.09 -6.05
N GLY A 110 -3.23 -2.03 -4.89
CA GLY A 110 -2.71 -1.36 -3.71
C GLY A 110 -2.99 -2.14 -2.44
N TYR A 111 -2.33 -1.75 -1.35
CA TYR A 111 -2.49 -2.36 -0.04
C TYR A 111 -3.18 -1.41 0.93
N VAL A 112 -3.91 -1.99 1.87
CA VAL A 112 -4.53 -1.30 2.99
C VAL A 112 -4.27 -2.06 4.29
N PRO A 113 -4.13 -1.38 5.43
CA PRO A 113 -3.68 -2.03 6.66
C PRO A 113 -4.71 -2.96 7.30
N SER A 114 -6.01 -2.75 7.11
CA SER A 114 -7.05 -3.46 7.86
C SER A 114 -8.13 -4.10 6.98
N GLN A 115 -8.37 -5.41 7.18
CA GLN A 115 -9.45 -6.16 6.55
C GLN A 115 -10.84 -5.71 7.00
N GLU A 116 -10.97 -5.36 8.27
CA GLU A 116 -12.24 -4.97 8.86
C GLU A 116 -12.67 -3.60 8.38
N PHE A 117 -11.73 -2.65 8.32
CA PHE A 117 -11.99 -1.32 7.80
C PHE A 117 -12.29 -1.36 6.29
N LEU A 118 -11.54 -2.17 5.54
CA LEU A 118 -11.79 -2.41 4.12
C LEU A 118 -13.19 -2.96 3.85
N ALA A 119 -13.65 -3.89 4.68
CA ALA A 119 -14.99 -4.46 4.59
C ALA A 119 -16.07 -3.41 4.87
N SER A 120 -15.87 -2.56 5.88
CA SER A 120 -16.78 -1.47 6.23
C SER A 120 -16.94 -0.47 5.09
N GLU A 121 -15.83 -0.01 4.52
CA GLU A 121 -15.83 0.94 3.39
C GLU A 121 -16.44 0.35 2.10
N ALA A 122 -16.37 -0.96 1.94
CA ALA A 122 -17.03 -1.68 0.85
C ALA A 122 -18.52 -1.94 1.07
N GLY A 123 -19.08 -1.44 2.16
CA GLY A 123 -20.50 -1.60 2.51
C GLY A 123 -20.88 -2.99 3.02
N LEU A 124 -19.93 -3.73 3.60
CA LEU A 124 -20.23 -5.00 4.28
C LEU A 124 -20.75 -4.76 5.70
N PRO A 125 -21.55 -5.69 6.24
CA PRO A 125 -22.04 -5.58 7.62
C PRO A 125 -20.90 -5.53 8.65
N LYS A 126 -21.16 -4.89 9.79
CA LYS A 126 -20.20 -4.86 10.91
C LYS A 126 -19.79 -6.27 11.34
N GLY A 127 -18.50 -6.46 11.62
CA GLY A 127 -17.93 -7.74 12.03
C GLY A 127 -17.52 -8.65 10.88
N VAL A 128 -17.79 -8.28 9.63
CA VAL A 128 -17.29 -9.00 8.46
C VAL A 128 -15.91 -8.47 8.08
N LYS A 129 -15.02 -9.38 7.71
CA LYS A 129 -13.66 -9.06 7.22
C LYS A 129 -13.53 -9.48 5.77
N THR A 130 -12.84 -8.68 4.97
CA THR A 130 -12.51 -9.05 3.60
C THR A 130 -11.03 -8.86 3.34
N ALA A 131 -10.38 -9.91 2.86
CA ALA A 131 -8.95 -9.91 2.58
C ALA A 131 -8.59 -9.12 1.32
N SER A 132 -9.51 -9.05 0.36
CA SER A 132 -9.29 -8.38 -0.92
C SER A 132 -10.60 -7.95 -1.57
N ILE A 133 -10.50 -6.90 -2.38
CA ILE A 133 -11.60 -6.36 -3.18
C ILE A 133 -11.11 -6.09 -4.60
N ALA A 134 -11.93 -6.45 -5.59
CA ALA A 134 -11.72 -6.06 -6.98
C ALA A 134 -12.81 -5.08 -7.44
N VAL A 135 -12.39 -3.94 -7.95
CA VAL A 135 -13.26 -2.94 -8.57
C VAL A 135 -13.37 -3.27 -10.06
N MET A 136 -14.59 -3.56 -10.51
CA MET A 136 -14.88 -3.93 -11.88
C MET A 136 -15.25 -2.74 -12.74
N GLU A 137 -16.01 -1.82 -12.17
CA GLU A 137 -16.46 -0.58 -12.80
C GLU A 137 -16.29 0.57 -11.83
N ILE A 138 -15.81 1.69 -12.34
CA ILE A 138 -15.61 2.91 -11.56
C ILE A 138 -16.73 3.86 -11.88
N ASN A 139 -17.45 4.30 -10.84
CA ASN A 139 -18.48 5.29 -10.96
C ASN A 139 -17.88 6.64 -11.41
N LYS A 140 -18.64 7.42 -12.15
CA LYS A 140 -18.20 8.74 -12.63
C LYS A 140 -17.72 9.66 -11.51
N GLY A 141 -18.32 9.58 -10.30
CA GLY A 141 -17.90 10.33 -9.13
C GLY A 141 -16.64 9.84 -8.43
N ALA A 142 -16.16 8.65 -8.76
CA ALA A 142 -14.94 8.05 -8.21
C ALA A 142 -13.77 8.08 -9.19
N GLN A 143 -13.97 8.52 -10.44
CA GLN A 143 -12.97 8.47 -11.50
C GLN A 143 -11.72 9.31 -11.19
N ASP A 144 -11.91 10.51 -10.65
CA ASP A 144 -10.78 11.39 -10.31
C ASP A 144 -9.93 10.80 -9.19
N LYS A 145 -10.58 10.27 -8.14
CA LYS A 145 -9.90 9.58 -7.05
C LYS A 145 -9.17 8.32 -7.51
N PHE A 146 -9.76 7.59 -8.43
CA PHE A 146 -9.12 6.42 -9.04
C PHE A 146 -7.85 6.79 -9.80
N ASN A 147 -7.90 7.78 -10.65
CA ASN A 147 -6.75 8.24 -11.42
C ASN A 147 -5.62 8.69 -10.48
N GLU A 148 -5.94 9.48 -9.45
CA GLU A 148 -4.97 9.93 -8.44
C GLU A 148 -4.30 8.76 -7.72
N VAL A 149 -5.08 7.79 -7.26
CA VAL A 149 -4.56 6.59 -6.57
C VAL A 149 -3.66 5.77 -7.49
N VAL A 150 -4.04 5.57 -8.75
CA VAL A 150 -3.25 4.81 -9.72
C VAL A 150 -1.91 5.49 -10.01
N GLU A 151 -1.90 6.82 -10.18
CA GLU A 151 -0.66 7.58 -10.39
C GLU A 151 0.30 7.45 -9.20
N ILE A 152 -0.21 7.59 -7.97
CA ILE A 152 0.58 7.45 -6.76
C ILE A 152 1.16 6.03 -6.64
N ILE A 153 0.35 5.00 -6.87
CA ILE A 153 0.79 3.59 -6.80
C ILE A 153 1.84 3.28 -7.86
N ASN A 154 1.68 3.78 -9.08
CA ASN A 154 2.67 3.60 -10.12
C ASN A 154 4.00 4.26 -9.74
N GLY A 155 3.97 5.41 -9.08
CA GLY A 155 5.15 6.06 -8.50
C GLY A 155 5.80 5.25 -7.37
N LEU A 156 5.04 4.55 -6.55
CA LEU A 156 5.54 3.69 -5.47
C LEU A 156 6.18 2.39 -5.98
N LYS A 157 5.71 1.86 -7.11
CA LYS A 157 6.26 0.65 -7.75
C LYS A 157 7.54 0.92 -8.53
N ALA A 158 7.70 2.14 -9.00
CA ALA A 158 8.91 2.56 -9.69
C ALA A 158 10.08 2.75 -8.70
#